data_b573f2ef5ba901ec035b907f149569f8
#
_entry.id   b573f2ef5ba901ec035b907f149569f8
#
_cell.length_a   1.000
_cell.length_b   1.000
_cell.length_c   1.000
_cell.angle_alpha   90.00
_cell.angle_beta   90.00
_cell.angle_gamma   90.00
#
_symmetry.space_group_name_H-M   'P 1'
#
loop_
_entity.id
_entity.type
_entity.pdbx_description
1 polymer ?
#
loop_
_entity_poly.entity_id
_entity_poly.type
_entity_poly.pdbx_seq_one_letter_code
_entity_poly.pdbx_strand_id
1 'polypeptide(L)'
;MNSAKKPQHPILYGRQDINADDLAAVVQALQGDFLTQGPAIARFEAEFAAWCGSRYAVAVSNGTAALHLCTLALGVQPGDKVITTPITFAASANCVRYCGGEVVFADIDPATALLDIQAVRSLLEAAPTGTYKGVIPVDFAGNPVNLEAFRALADEHGLWIIEDSCHSPGGAFTDSKGIKQRCGNGQFADLAIFSFHPVKHIATGEGGMVTTNNPELYEKLLMLRTHGITRDPARLHENHGGWYHEMQTLGYNYRITDFQCALGSSQLKRADAGLARRRAIAARYDAAFSGSKVGTLQTTTGADHAYHLYVILSPDRKGLYDFLREAGIFAQVHYIPCHTHPYYRSLGHQPGDHPRSEAYYSQCLSLPMYPTLTEEEQDYVIEKV
;
A
#
# COMPACT_ATOMS: atom_id res chain seq x y z
N MET A 1 7.84 -8.77 39.60
CA MET A 1 7.13 -8.13 38.48
C MET A 1 5.74 -8.75 38.43
N ASN A 2 4.65 -7.96 38.53
CA ASN A 2 3.30 -8.50 38.36
C ASN A 2 3.21 -8.96 36.89
N SER A 3 2.97 -10.25 36.65
CA SER A 3 2.72 -10.75 35.29
C SER A 3 1.48 -10.03 34.72
N ALA A 4 1.58 -9.52 33.50
CA ALA A 4 0.45 -8.88 32.83
C ALA A 4 -0.73 -9.88 32.72
N LYS A 5 -1.93 -9.45 33.07
CA LYS A 5 -3.12 -10.33 33.02
C LYS A 5 -3.44 -10.66 31.56
N LYS A 6 -3.73 -11.95 31.31
CA LYS A 6 -4.20 -12.38 29.99
C LYS A 6 -5.44 -11.56 29.60
N PRO A 7 -5.46 -10.93 28.41
CA PRO A 7 -6.62 -10.17 27.95
C PRO A 7 -7.87 -11.02 27.85
N GLN A 8 -9.05 -10.42 28.09
CA GLN A 8 -10.35 -11.10 27.96
C GLN A 8 -10.69 -11.42 26.50
N HIS A 9 -10.10 -10.69 25.55
CA HIS A 9 -10.33 -10.84 24.11
C HIS A 9 -9.01 -11.07 23.38
N PRO A 10 -9.03 -11.75 22.22
CA PRO A 10 -7.85 -11.91 21.38
C PRO A 10 -7.26 -10.55 20.96
N ILE A 11 -5.92 -10.40 21.08
CA ILE A 11 -5.20 -9.25 20.55
C ILE A 11 -4.83 -9.57 19.10
N LEU A 12 -5.48 -8.89 18.15
CA LEU A 12 -5.23 -9.06 16.71
C LEU A 12 -3.99 -8.28 16.28
N TYR A 13 -3.35 -8.66 15.17
CA TYR A 13 -2.22 -7.90 14.62
C TYR A 13 -2.63 -6.52 14.10
N GLY A 14 -3.88 -6.36 13.67
CA GLY A 14 -4.46 -5.12 13.17
C GLY A 14 -5.98 -5.15 13.20
N ARG A 15 -6.60 -4.00 13.34
CA ARG A 15 -8.05 -3.83 13.30
C ARG A 15 -8.40 -2.38 12.96
N GLN A 16 -9.59 -2.20 12.39
CA GLN A 16 -10.18 -0.88 12.18
C GLN A 16 -10.56 -0.22 13.51
N ASP A 17 -10.57 1.10 13.49
CA ASP A 17 -11.09 1.94 14.56
C ASP A 17 -12.27 2.75 14.02
N ILE A 18 -13.49 2.40 14.42
CA ILE A 18 -14.73 3.07 14.00
C ILE A 18 -15.34 3.78 15.21
N ASN A 19 -15.60 5.08 15.06
CA ASN A 19 -16.18 5.92 16.08
C ASN A 19 -17.60 6.42 15.72
N ALA A 20 -18.20 7.26 16.58
CA ALA A 20 -19.54 7.79 16.36
C ALA A 20 -19.64 8.71 15.13
N ASP A 21 -18.58 9.46 14.83
CA ASP A 21 -18.55 10.36 13.65
C ASP A 21 -18.54 9.56 12.35
N ASP A 22 -17.81 8.42 12.34
CA ASP A 22 -17.78 7.49 11.21
C ASP A 22 -19.18 6.91 10.94
N LEU A 23 -19.86 6.47 12.00
CA LEU A 23 -21.23 5.95 11.89
C LEU A 23 -22.20 7.03 11.40
N ALA A 24 -22.10 8.24 11.93
CA ALA A 24 -22.95 9.37 11.50
C ALA A 24 -22.71 9.72 10.02
N ALA A 25 -21.45 9.75 9.56
CA ALA A 25 -21.10 10.03 8.17
C ALA A 25 -21.68 8.98 7.21
N VAL A 26 -21.62 7.69 7.56
CA VAL A 26 -22.19 6.60 6.76
C VAL A 26 -23.71 6.67 6.73
N VAL A 27 -24.34 6.86 7.89
CA VAL A 27 -25.82 6.99 7.97
C VAL A 27 -26.31 8.18 7.13
N GLN A 28 -25.65 9.32 7.22
CA GLN A 28 -25.97 10.49 6.41
C GLN A 28 -25.87 10.21 4.91
N ALA A 29 -24.81 9.51 4.47
CA ALA A 29 -24.64 9.13 3.07
C ALA A 29 -25.73 8.16 2.60
N LEU A 30 -26.13 7.19 3.44
CA LEU A 30 -27.20 6.23 3.12
C LEU A 30 -28.59 6.89 3.06
N GLN A 31 -28.80 8.02 3.74
CA GLN A 31 -30.04 8.81 3.69
C GLN A 31 -30.07 9.82 2.55
N GLY A 32 -28.94 10.03 1.84
CA GLY A 32 -28.83 10.94 0.72
C GLY A 32 -29.35 10.36 -0.59
N ASP A 33 -29.35 11.19 -1.65
CA ASP A 33 -29.87 10.82 -2.98
C ASP A 33 -28.93 9.87 -3.74
N PHE A 34 -27.66 9.76 -3.36
CA PHE A 34 -26.65 9.00 -4.08
C PHE A 34 -25.98 7.96 -3.20
N LEU A 35 -26.04 6.70 -3.60
CA LEU A 35 -25.26 5.60 -3.00
C LEU A 35 -23.98 5.31 -3.78
N THR A 36 -23.91 5.75 -5.03
CA THR A 36 -22.77 5.61 -5.94
C THR A 36 -22.76 6.78 -6.94
N GLN A 37 -21.57 7.15 -7.42
CA GLN A 37 -21.36 8.23 -8.40
C GLN A 37 -21.90 9.59 -7.96
N GLY A 38 -22.00 9.80 -6.66
CA GLY A 38 -22.46 11.03 -6.03
C GLY A 38 -21.31 11.92 -5.54
N PRO A 39 -21.63 13.00 -4.82
CA PRO A 39 -20.68 14.03 -4.43
C PRO A 39 -19.69 13.61 -3.34
N ALA A 40 -19.97 12.54 -2.57
CA ALA A 40 -19.06 12.10 -1.52
C ALA A 40 -17.75 11.55 -2.09
N ILE A 41 -17.79 10.98 -3.31
CA ILE A 41 -16.59 10.47 -4.00
C ILE A 41 -15.66 11.64 -4.32
N ALA A 42 -16.12 12.65 -5.04
CA ALA A 42 -15.31 13.80 -5.43
C ALA A 42 -14.76 14.57 -4.20
N ARG A 43 -15.56 14.67 -3.13
CA ARG A 43 -15.11 15.25 -1.87
C ARG A 43 -13.97 14.48 -1.25
N PHE A 44 -14.09 13.14 -1.11
CA PHE A 44 -13.04 12.31 -0.54
C PHE A 44 -11.75 12.34 -1.38
N GLU A 45 -11.88 12.32 -2.72
CA GLU A 45 -10.76 12.46 -3.64
C GLU A 45 -10.02 13.80 -3.41
N ALA A 46 -10.74 14.92 -3.32
CA ALA A 46 -10.15 16.24 -3.09
C ALA A 46 -9.49 16.35 -1.70
N GLU A 47 -10.17 15.86 -0.65
CA GLU A 47 -9.63 15.84 0.72
C GLU A 47 -8.36 15.00 0.82
N PHE A 48 -8.35 13.82 0.18
CA PHE A 48 -7.20 12.92 0.19
C PHE A 48 -6.02 13.49 -0.60
N ALA A 49 -6.27 14.05 -1.79
CA ALA A 49 -5.25 14.72 -2.59
C ALA A 49 -4.58 15.86 -1.80
N ALA A 50 -5.38 16.71 -1.15
CA ALA A 50 -4.87 17.79 -0.30
C ALA A 50 -4.06 17.26 0.88
N TRP A 51 -4.52 16.17 1.51
CA TRP A 51 -3.85 15.58 2.67
C TRP A 51 -2.48 14.97 2.33
N CYS A 52 -2.33 14.25 1.20
CA CYS A 52 -1.05 13.70 0.80
C CYS A 52 -0.17 14.69 0.00
N GLY A 53 -0.75 15.79 -0.50
CA GLY A 53 -0.03 16.82 -1.26
C GLY A 53 0.08 16.53 -2.75
N SER A 54 -0.78 15.68 -3.29
CA SER A 54 -0.90 15.43 -4.73
C SER A 54 -1.87 16.40 -5.40
N ARG A 55 -1.76 16.54 -6.72
CA ARG A 55 -2.68 17.36 -7.52
C ARG A 55 -4.02 16.68 -7.75
N TYR A 56 -4.03 15.37 -7.93
CA TYR A 56 -5.21 14.57 -8.24
C TYR A 56 -5.25 13.30 -7.41
N ALA A 57 -6.46 12.86 -7.11
CA ALA A 57 -6.74 11.56 -6.53
C ALA A 57 -7.95 10.91 -7.21
N VAL A 58 -7.97 9.59 -7.34
CA VAL A 58 -9.04 8.80 -7.93
C VAL A 58 -9.38 7.65 -6.98
N ALA A 59 -10.56 7.72 -6.37
CA ALA A 59 -11.05 6.70 -5.46
C ALA A 59 -11.60 5.49 -6.23
N VAL A 60 -11.25 4.29 -5.78
CA VAL A 60 -11.58 3.02 -6.45
C VAL A 60 -12.02 1.96 -5.44
N SER A 61 -12.57 0.86 -5.94
CA SER A 61 -13.17 -0.20 -5.13
C SER A 61 -12.23 -0.90 -4.14
N ASN A 62 -10.93 -0.95 -4.40
CA ASN A 62 -9.90 -1.51 -3.51
C ASN A 62 -8.48 -1.21 -4.05
N GLY A 63 -7.44 -1.51 -3.24
CA GLY A 63 -6.05 -1.31 -3.65
C GLY A 63 -5.61 -2.14 -4.85
N THR A 64 -6.15 -3.34 -5.03
CA THR A 64 -5.86 -4.18 -6.20
C THR A 64 -6.41 -3.54 -7.49
N ALA A 65 -7.61 -2.99 -7.44
CA ALA A 65 -8.20 -2.22 -8.54
C ALA A 65 -7.36 -0.96 -8.86
N ALA A 66 -6.84 -0.27 -7.82
CA ALA A 66 -5.94 0.86 -7.98
C ALA A 66 -4.67 0.45 -8.76
N LEU A 67 -3.98 -0.60 -8.33
CA LEU A 67 -2.79 -1.13 -9.00
C LEU A 67 -3.06 -1.53 -10.45
N HIS A 68 -4.17 -2.24 -10.70
CA HIS A 68 -4.53 -2.67 -12.05
C HIS A 68 -4.83 -1.48 -12.97
N LEU A 69 -5.58 -0.47 -12.48
CA LEU A 69 -5.82 0.75 -13.26
C LEU A 69 -4.53 1.52 -13.55
N CYS A 70 -3.58 1.55 -12.61
CA CYS A 70 -2.27 2.18 -12.81
C CYS A 70 -1.49 1.51 -13.96
N THR A 71 -1.39 0.17 -13.94
CA THR A 71 -0.70 -0.57 -15.01
C THR A 71 -1.38 -0.41 -16.36
N LEU A 72 -2.71 -0.40 -16.42
CA LEU A 72 -3.47 -0.11 -17.65
C LEU A 72 -3.23 1.32 -18.15
N ALA A 73 -3.29 2.33 -17.27
CA ALA A 73 -3.10 3.73 -17.64
C ALA A 73 -1.69 4.01 -18.17
N LEU A 74 -0.69 3.28 -17.65
CA LEU A 74 0.71 3.32 -18.12
C LEU A 74 0.98 2.45 -19.36
N GLY A 75 -0.04 1.73 -19.86
CA GLY A 75 0.00 1.00 -21.11
C GLY A 75 0.73 -0.34 -21.04
N VAL A 76 0.77 -0.98 -19.88
CA VAL A 76 1.32 -2.34 -19.75
C VAL A 76 0.54 -3.32 -20.62
N GLN A 77 1.25 -4.12 -21.40
CA GLN A 77 0.69 -5.09 -22.35
C GLN A 77 1.50 -6.39 -22.37
N PRO A 78 1.01 -7.45 -23.06
CA PRO A 78 1.76 -8.68 -23.18
C PRO A 78 3.16 -8.47 -23.77
N GLY A 79 4.17 -9.06 -23.10
CA GLY A 79 5.59 -8.91 -23.44
C GLY A 79 6.33 -7.81 -22.67
N ASP A 80 5.63 -6.88 -22.03
CA ASP A 80 6.25 -5.87 -21.17
C ASP A 80 6.72 -6.49 -19.85
N LYS A 81 7.89 -6.06 -19.38
CA LYS A 81 8.48 -6.48 -18.11
C LYS A 81 8.45 -5.35 -17.08
N VAL A 82 7.98 -5.67 -15.87
CA VAL A 82 7.89 -4.71 -14.77
C VAL A 82 8.57 -5.28 -13.53
N ILE A 83 9.42 -4.45 -12.90
CA ILE A 83 10.19 -4.84 -11.72
C ILE A 83 9.37 -4.55 -10.45
N THR A 84 9.36 -5.49 -9.49
CA THR A 84 8.82 -5.28 -8.15
C THR A 84 9.56 -6.13 -7.11
N THR A 85 9.15 -6.05 -5.85
CA THR A 85 9.75 -6.81 -4.73
C THR A 85 9.03 -8.16 -4.52
N PRO A 86 9.75 -9.23 -4.11
CA PRO A 86 9.12 -10.46 -3.64
C PRO A 86 8.34 -10.28 -2.33
N ILE A 87 8.75 -9.33 -1.45
CA ILE A 87 8.12 -9.08 -0.15
C ILE A 87 7.05 -8.00 -0.30
N THR A 88 5.88 -8.44 -0.72
CA THR A 88 4.69 -7.60 -0.88
C THR A 88 3.43 -8.46 -0.82
N PHE A 89 2.28 -7.82 -0.65
CA PHE A 89 1.01 -8.49 -0.97
C PHE A 89 0.95 -8.77 -2.48
N ALA A 90 0.45 -9.94 -2.85
CA ALA A 90 0.48 -10.41 -4.25
C ALA A 90 -0.10 -9.42 -5.27
N ALA A 91 -0.93 -8.46 -4.86
CA ALA A 91 -1.56 -7.49 -5.75
C ALA A 91 -0.55 -6.61 -6.51
N SER A 92 0.59 -6.23 -5.87
CA SER A 92 1.63 -5.41 -6.50
C SER A 92 2.32 -6.13 -7.66
N ALA A 93 2.39 -7.46 -7.62
CA ALA A 93 2.86 -8.28 -8.73
C ALA A 93 1.73 -8.67 -9.70
N ASN A 94 0.55 -9.02 -9.17
CA ASN A 94 -0.58 -9.49 -9.98
C ASN A 94 -1.10 -8.41 -10.95
N CYS A 95 -1.01 -7.11 -10.63
CA CYS A 95 -1.50 -6.05 -11.50
C CYS A 95 -0.82 -6.05 -12.87
N VAL A 96 0.46 -6.39 -12.93
CA VAL A 96 1.21 -6.57 -14.19
C VAL A 96 0.68 -7.77 -14.96
N ARG A 97 0.41 -8.89 -14.25
CA ARG A 97 -0.13 -10.12 -14.84
C ARG A 97 -1.53 -9.94 -15.41
N TYR A 98 -2.37 -9.12 -14.76
CA TYR A 98 -3.70 -8.80 -15.28
C TYR A 98 -3.66 -8.10 -16.64
N CYS A 99 -2.59 -7.35 -16.93
CA CYS A 99 -2.35 -6.73 -18.23
C CYS A 99 -1.60 -7.65 -19.23
N GLY A 100 -1.30 -8.89 -18.83
CA GLY A 100 -0.52 -9.84 -19.65
C GLY A 100 1.00 -9.61 -19.61
N GLY A 101 1.48 -8.62 -18.86
CA GLY A 101 2.90 -8.35 -18.68
C GLY A 101 3.64 -9.41 -17.84
N GLU A 102 4.94 -9.37 -17.83
CA GLU A 102 5.84 -10.24 -17.08
C GLU A 102 6.34 -9.51 -15.82
N VAL A 103 6.23 -10.18 -14.67
CA VAL A 103 6.77 -9.66 -13.41
C VAL A 103 8.21 -10.13 -13.25
N VAL A 104 9.11 -9.20 -12.98
CA VAL A 104 10.50 -9.50 -12.61
C VAL A 104 10.70 -9.06 -11.17
N PHE A 105 11.07 -10.00 -10.32
CA PHE A 105 11.36 -9.67 -8.93
C PHE A 105 12.81 -9.24 -8.76
N ALA A 106 13.03 -8.18 -7.99
CA ALA A 106 14.33 -7.79 -7.46
C ALA A 106 14.34 -7.97 -5.94
N ASP A 107 15.44 -8.48 -5.39
CA ASP A 107 15.51 -8.83 -3.97
C ASP A 107 15.47 -7.59 -3.06
N ILE A 108 15.31 -7.80 -1.78
CA ILE A 108 15.18 -6.75 -0.76
C ILE A 108 16.54 -6.35 -0.17
N ASP A 109 16.59 -5.16 0.41
CA ASP A 109 17.57 -4.80 1.43
C ASP A 109 17.20 -5.51 2.75
N PRO A 110 18.06 -6.39 3.27
CA PRO A 110 17.75 -7.18 4.46
C PRO A 110 17.58 -6.35 5.74
N ALA A 111 18.11 -5.13 5.78
CA ALA A 111 17.98 -4.25 6.94
C ALA A 111 16.58 -3.64 7.06
N THR A 112 15.95 -3.33 5.93
CA THR A 112 14.67 -2.61 5.86
C THR A 112 13.52 -3.47 5.33
N ALA A 113 13.80 -4.59 4.67
CA ALA A 113 12.89 -5.41 3.89
C ALA A 113 12.22 -4.66 2.70
N LEU A 114 12.74 -3.49 2.32
CA LEU A 114 12.31 -2.74 1.14
C LEU A 114 12.98 -3.27 -0.13
N LEU A 115 12.40 -2.98 -1.29
CA LEU A 115 13.03 -3.23 -2.59
C LEU A 115 14.42 -2.62 -2.65
N ASP A 116 15.45 -3.45 -2.86
CA ASP A 116 16.85 -2.99 -2.94
C ASP A 116 17.10 -2.31 -4.30
N ILE A 117 17.38 -1.01 -4.27
CA ILE A 117 17.69 -0.23 -5.48
C ILE A 117 18.92 -0.76 -6.22
N GLN A 118 19.88 -1.38 -5.52
CA GLN A 118 21.05 -1.97 -6.16
C GLN A 118 20.69 -3.27 -6.90
N ALA A 119 19.74 -4.05 -6.36
CA ALA A 119 19.21 -5.20 -7.07
C ALA A 119 18.46 -4.79 -8.35
N VAL A 120 17.68 -3.69 -8.28
CA VAL A 120 17.03 -3.11 -9.47
C VAL A 120 18.07 -2.63 -10.47
N ARG A 121 19.08 -1.86 -10.06
CA ARG A 121 20.17 -1.39 -10.92
C ARG A 121 20.86 -2.55 -11.63
N SER A 122 21.20 -3.61 -10.91
CA SER A 122 21.85 -4.80 -11.49
C SER A 122 21.00 -5.45 -12.58
N LEU A 123 19.68 -5.53 -12.42
CA LEU A 123 18.77 -6.03 -13.46
C LEU A 123 18.78 -5.14 -14.69
N LEU A 124 18.76 -3.81 -14.51
CA LEU A 124 18.74 -2.84 -15.59
C LEU A 124 20.05 -2.85 -16.41
N GLU A 125 21.19 -2.93 -15.74
CA GLU A 125 22.51 -2.99 -16.34
C GLU A 125 22.79 -4.32 -17.09
N ALA A 126 22.18 -5.42 -16.60
CA ALA A 126 22.33 -6.75 -17.23
C ALA A 126 21.46 -6.95 -18.49
N ALA A 127 20.53 -6.06 -18.78
CA ALA A 127 19.57 -6.19 -19.88
C ALA A 127 19.71 -5.04 -20.90
N PRO A 128 19.34 -5.26 -22.17
CA PRO A 128 19.27 -4.18 -23.15
C PRO A 128 18.32 -3.05 -22.70
N THR A 129 18.67 -1.81 -23.03
CA THR A 129 17.81 -0.65 -22.76
C THR A 129 16.41 -0.86 -23.33
N GLY A 130 15.36 -0.50 -22.53
CA GLY A 130 13.96 -0.68 -22.93
C GLY A 130 13.38 -2.08 -22.67
N THR A 131 14.18 -3.01 -22.11
CA THR A 131 13.68 -4.33 -21.68
C THR A 131 12.60 -4.20 -20.60
N TYR A 132 12.78 -3.31 -19.65
CA TYR A 132 11.84 -3.05 -18.57
C TYR A 132 11.05 -1.77 -18.86
N LYS A 133 9.78 -1.75 -18.44
CA LYS A 133 8.87 -0.62 -18.64
C LYS A 133 8.71 0.24 -17.40
N GLY A 134 8.82 -0.38 -16.22
CA GLY A 134 8.61 0.34 -14.98
C GLY A 134 9.01 -0.46 -13.76
N VAL A 135 8.92 0.21 -12.61
CA VAL A 135 9.18 -0.35 -11.30
C VAL A 135 8.04 -0.03 -10.33
N ILE A 136 7.69 -1.01 -9.49
CA ILE A 136 6.68 -0.88 -8.44
C ILE A 136 7.37 -1.09 -7.10
N PRO A 137 8.01 -0.05 -6.51
CA PRO A 137 8.49 -0.10 -5.14
C PRO A 137 7.31 -0.10 -4.16
N VAL A 138 7.47 -0.80 -3.04
CA VAL A 138 6.46 -0.94 -2.00
C VAL A 138 7.00 -0.36 -0.70
N ASP A 139 6.25 0.53 -0.07
CA ASP A 139 6.54 1.10 1.25
C ASP A 139 6.23 0.08 2.34
N PHE A 140 6.95 -1.04 2.32
CA PHE A 140 6.67 -2.18 3.16
C PHE A 140 6.63 -1.81 4.65
N ALA A 141 5.66 -2.37 5.38
CA ALA A 141 5.39 -2.11 6.80
C ALA A 141 5.03 -0.65 7.12
N GLY A 142 5.04 0.25 6.13
CA GLY A 142 4.89 1.70 6.29
C GLY A 142 6.22 2.44 6.36
N ASN A 143 7.32 1.77 6.00
CA ASN A 143 8.64 2.36 5.85
C ASN A 143 8.76 2.92 4.42
N PRO A 144 8.82 4.25 4.23
CA PRO A 144 8.91 4.81 2.89
C PRO A 144 10.21 4.42 2.19
N VAL A 145 10.11 4.05 0.92
CA VAL A 145 11.29 3.91 0.05
C VAL A 145 11.86 5.30 -0.28
N ASN A 146 13.15 5.35 -0.61
CA ASN A 146 13.74 6.59 -1.14
C ASN A 146 13.34 6.77 -2.62
N LEU A 147 12.15 7.35 -2.86
CA LEU A 147 11.62 7.54 -4.21
C LEU A 147 12.46 8.47 -5.07
N GLU A 148 13.21 9.44 -4.49
CA GLU A 148 14.11 10.29 -5.25
C GLU A 148 15.21 9.45 -5.93
N ALA A 149 15.79 8.49 -5.20
CA ALA A 149 16.79 7.59 -5.76
C ALA A 149 16.18 6.66 -6.84
N PHE A 150 14.96 6.14 -6.61
CA PHE A 150 14.25 5.36 -7.63
C PHE A 150 13.90 6.19 -8.86
N ARG A 151 13.50 7.46 -8.69
CA ARG A 151 13.22 8.37 -9.82
C ARG A 151 14.46 8.63 -10.66
N ALA A 152 15.59 8.92 -10.01
CA ALA A 152 16.85 9.11 -10.74
C ALA A 152 17.23 7.87 -11.58
N LEU A 153 17.12 6.68 -10.99
CA LEU A 153 17.38 5.43 -11.71
C LEU A 153 16.37 5.19 -12.84
N ALA A 154 15.09 5.50 -12.61
CA ALA A 154 14.04 5.33 -13.59
C ALA A 154 14.19 6.30 -14.77
N ASP A 155 14.61 7.56 -14.54
CA ASP A 155 14.89 8.54 -15.59
C ASP A 155 16.07 8.11 -16.46
N GLU A 156 17.12 7.54 -15.84
CA GLU A 156 18.29 7.01 -16.56
C GLU A 156 17.90 5.90 -17.56
N HIS A 157 16.88 5.08 -17.23
CA HIS A 157 16.48 3.91 -18.01
C HIS A 157 15.12 4.05 -18.72
N GLY A 158 14.45 5.21 -18.64
CA GLY A 158 13.16 5.46 -19.25
C GLY A 158 12.00 4.67 -18.64
N LEU A 159 12.01 4.46 -17.32
CA LEU A 159 10.99 3.71 -16.59
C LEU A 159 9.95 4.63 -15.97
N TRP A 160 8.72 4.13 -15.84
CA TRP A 160 7.72 4.72 -14.95
C TRP A 160 7.78 4.10 -13.55
N ILE A 161 7.22 4.80 -12.56
CA ILE A 161 7.14 4.36 -11.16
C ILE A 161 5.69 4.35 -10.70
N ILE A 162 5.24 3.21 -10.14
CA ILE A 162 4.04 3.14 -9.30
C ILE A 162 4.51 2.93 -7.85
N GLU A 163 4.28 3.91 -6.98
CA GLU A 163 4.52 3.79 -5.54
C GLU A 163 3.37 3.00 -4.90
N ASP A 164 3.64 1.82 -4.36
CA ASP A 164 2.65 1.10 -3.55
C ASP A 164 2.72 1.58 -2.10
N SER A 165 1.93 2.60 -1.81
CA SER A 165 1.80 3.24 -0.49
C SER A 165 0.68 2.64 0.37
N CYS A 166 0.24 1.41 0.10
CA CYS A 166 -0.81 0.75 0.89
C CYS A 166 -0.49 0.63 2.38
N HIS A 167 0.79 0.67 2.74
CA HIS A 167 1.26 0.58 4.13
C HIS A 167 1.72 1.93 4.71
N SER A 168 1.80 2.96 3.90
CA SER A 168 2.43 4.23 4.29
C SER A 168 1.54 5.49 4.23
N PRO A 169 0.21 5.41 4.44
CA PRO A 169 -0.60 6.63 4.54
C PRO A 169 -0.04 7.57 5.62
N GLY A 170 0.37 8.79 5.23
CA GLY A 170 0.99 9.78 6.11
C GLY A 170 2.47 9.55 6.43
N GLY A 171 3.08 8.49 5.90
CA GLY A 171 4.53 8.32 5.87
C GLY A 171 5.19 9.39 4.99
N ALA A 172 6.49 9.61 5.19
CA ALA A 172 7.25 10.56 4.38
C ALA A 172 8.74 10.19 4.39
N PHE A 173 9.48 10.64 3.38
CA PHE A 173 10.93 10.65 3.39
C PHE A 173 11.46 12.07 3.18
N THR A 174 12.72 12.31 3.52
CA THR A 174 13.38 13.60 3.29
C THR A 174 14.25 13.47 2.05
N ASP A 175 13.99 14.33 1.05
CA ASP A 175 14.75 14.36 -0.21
C ASP A 175 16.15 14.98 -0.04
N SER A 176 16.95 14.95 -1.10
CA SER A 176 18.33 15.50 -1.13
C SER A 176 18.40 17.00 -0.86
N LYS A 177 17.28 17.72 -0.98
CA LYS A 177 17.17 19.16 -0.69
C LYS A 177 16.71 19.44 0.73
N GLY A 178 16.51 18.39 1.55
CA GLY A 178 16.00 18.52 2.91
C GLY A 178 14.49 18.75 3.00
N ILE A 179 13.75 18.54 1.89
CA ILE A 179 12.30 18.72 1.84
C ILE A 179 11.62 17.39 2.19
N LYS A 180 10.64 17.47 3.10
CA LYS A 180 9.83 16.30 3.45
C LYS A 180 8.84 15.99 2.33
N GLN A 181 8.93 14.78 1.78
CA GLN A 181 8.07 14.26 0.71
C GLN A 181 7.13 13.21 1.30
N ARG A 182 5.84 13.55 1.40
CA ARG A 182 4.81 12.61 1.88
C ARG A 182 4.57 11.52 0.83
N CYS A 183 4.43 10.27 1.25
CA CYS A 183 4.08 9.16 0.36
C CYS A 183 2.81 9.49 -0.44
N GLY A 184 2.84 9.21 -1.72
CA GLY A 184 1.72 9.49 -2.63
C GLY A 184 1.58 10.95 -3.07
N ASN A 185 2.53 11.86 -2.77
CA ASN A 185 2.44 13.26 -3.21
C ASN A 185 2.70 13.46 -4.71
N GLY A 186 3.10 12.41 -5.44
CA GLY A 186 3.35 12.44 -6.89
C GLY A 186 4.58 13.24 -7.33
N GLN A 187 5.50 13.55 -6.40
CA GLN A 187 6.71 14.31 -6.75
C GLN A 187 7.75 13.45 -7.47
N PHE A 188 7.86 12.18 -7.09
CA PHE A 188 8.89 11.28 -7.61
C PHE A 188 8.32 10.01 -8.26
N ALA A 189 7.03 9.72 -8.11
CA ALA A 189 6.33 8.63 -8.77
C ALA A 189 5.32 9.17 -9.79
N ASP A 190 5.08 8.43 -10.87
CA ASP A 190 4.06 8.77 -11.87
C ASP A 190 2.66 8.57 -11.29
N LEU A 191 2.49 7.49 -10.53
CA LEU A 191 1.27 7.12 -9.82
C LEU A 191 1.63 6.57 -8.44
N ALA A 192 0.78 6.80 -7.45
CA ALA A 192 0.86 6.12 -6.17
C ALA A 192 -0.50 5.53 -5.80
N ILE A 193 -0.50 4.42 -5.04
CA ILE A 193 -1.73 3.75 -4.66
C ILE A 193 -1.84 3.55 -3.15
N PHE A 194 -3.08 3.56 -2.67
CA PHE A 194 -3.44 3.32 -1.28
C PHE A 194 -4.58 2.30 -1.19
N SER A 195 -4.65 1.62 -0.05
CA SER A 195 -5.72 0.68 0.27
C SER A 195 -6.45 1.12 1.54
N PHE A 196 -7.77 0.98 1.52
CA PHE A 196 -8.64 1.27 2.66
C PHE A 196 -9.30 0.01 3.23
N HIS A 197 -8.60 -1.15 3.08
CA HIS A 197 -8.97 -2.39 3.76
C HIS A 197 -8.98 -2.20 5.29
N PRO A 198 -9.81 -2.91 6.07
CA PRO A 198 -10.02 -2.67 7.51
C PRO A 198 -8.79 -2.56 8.39
N VAL A 199 -7.70 -3.25 8.08
CA VAL A 199 -6.46 -3.19 8.88
C VAL A 199 -5.57 -1.98 8.56
N LYS A 200 -5.92 -1.19 7.51
CA LYS A 200 -5.12 -0.03 7.08
C LYS A 200 -5.36 1.20 7.99
N HIS A 201 -4.61 2.27 7.76
CA HIS A 201 -4.69 3.51 8.55
C HIS A 201 -6.04 4.22 8.39
N ILE A 202 -6.62 4.13 7.21
CA ILE A 202 -7.95 4.61 6.84
C ILE A 202 -8.71 3.38 6.36
N ALA A 203 -9.91 3.14 6.89
CA ALA A 203 -10.72 1.97 6.60
C ALA A 203 -12.08 2.36 6.04
N THR A 204 -12.45 1.78 4.89
CA THR A 204 -13.77 1.96 4.27
C THR A 204 -14.51 0.63 4.04
N GLY A 205 -14.05 -0.45 4.70
CA GLY A 205 -14.47 -1.83 4.45
C GLY A 205 -13.71 -2.40 3.26
N GLU A 206 -14.00 -1.96 2.07
CA GLU A 206 -13.17 -2.07 0.88
C GLU A 206 -13.01 -0.67 0.29
N GLY A 207 -11.86 -0.38 -0.31
CA GLY A 207 -11.56 0.89 -0.95
C GLY A 207 -10.10 1.02 -1.32
N GLY A 208 -9.81 1.93 -2.23
CA GLY A 208 -8.47 2.32 -2.63
C GLY A 208 -8.44 3.72 -3.20
N MET A 209 -7.25 4.25 -3.37
CA MET A 209 -7.01 5.55 -3.99
C MET A 209 -5.81 5.46 -4.89
N VAL A 210 -5.88 6.14 -6.03
CA VAL A 210 -4.71 6.43 -6.87
C VAL A 210 -4.43 7.92 -6.78
N THR A 211 -3.18 8.33 -6.58
CA THR A 211 -2.77 9.74 -6.63
C THR A 211 -1.77 9.98 -7.75
N THR A 212 -1.82 11.16 -8.34
CA THR A 212 -0.90 11.59 -9.41
C THR A 212 -0.86 13.11 -9.55
N ASN A 213 0.22 13.63 -10.12
CA ASN A 213 0.32 15.03 -10.57
C ASN A 213 0.14 15.18 -12.08
N ASN A 214 0.04 14.07 -12.81
CA ASN A 214 -0.11 14.05 -14.26
C ASN A 214 -1.60 14.09 -14.66
N PRO A 215 -2.07 15.17 -15.35
CA PRO A 215 -3.47 15.31 -15.74
C PRO A 215 -3.92 14.25 -16.77
N GLU A 216 -3.03 13.78 -17.65
CA GLU A 216 -3.38 12.78 -18.66
C GLU A 216 -3.62 11.40 -18.01
N LEU A 217 -2.78 11.02 -17.02
CA LEU A 217 -2.97 9.79 -16.24
C LEU A 217 -4.26 9.88 -15.39
N TYR A 218 -4.53 11.03 -14.77
CA TYR A 218 -5.77 11.26 -14.04
C TYR A 218 -7.00 11.00 -14.90
N GLU A 219 -7.07 11.58 -16.09
CA GLU A 219 -8.17 11.41 -17.02
C GLU A 219 -8.34 9.95 -17.51
N LYS A 220 -7.22 9.27 -17.79
CA LYS A 220 -7.23 7.84 -18.14
C LYS A 220 -7.79 6.99 -16.99
N LEU A 221 -7.40 7.27 -15.75
CA LEU A 221 -7.88 6.55 -14.56
C LEU A 221 -9.39 6.73 -14.35
N LEU A 222 -9.92 7.94 -14.50
CA LEU A 222 -11.36 8.22 -14.41
C LEU A 222 -12.15 7.41 -15.45
N MET A 223 -11.65 7.38 -16.67
CA MET A 223 -12.27 6.65 -17.78
C MET A 223 -12.22 5.14 -17.54
N LEU A 224 -11.04 4.60 -17.23
CA LEU A 224 -10.82 3.16 -17.02
C LEU A 224 -11.60 2.64 -15.80
N ARG A 225 -11.76 3.45 -14.73
CA ARG A 225 -12.56 3.12 -13.55
C ARG A 225 -14.04 2.89 -13.87
N THR A 226 -14.55 3.51 -14.94
CA THR A 226 -15.97 3.55 -15.28
C THR A 226 -16.22 3.06 -16.71
N HIS A 227 -15.93 1.78 -16.96
CA HIS A 227 -16.17 1.06 -18.23
C HIS A 227 -15.52 1.66 -19.47
N GLY A 228 -14.61 2.63 -19.37
CA GLY A 228 -14.06 3.37 -20.50
C GLY A 228 -15.06 4.31 -21.16
N ILE A 229 -16.13 4.67 -20.43
CA ILE A 229 -17.23 5.49 -20.95
C ILE A 229 -16.99 6.97 -20.61
N THR A 230 -17.24 7.83 -21.62
CA THR A 230 -17.28 9.29 -21.42
C THR A 230 -18.62 9.88 -21.85
N ARG A 231 -19.01 10.98 -21.21
CA ARG A 231 -20.09 11.88 -21.60
C ARG A 231 -19.58 13.28 -21.91
N ASP A 232 -18.27 13.48 -21.84
CA ASP A 232 -17.64 14.78 -22.11
C ASP A 232 -17.84 15.14 -23.58
N PRO A 233 -18.58 16.22 -23.91
CA PRO A 233 -18.84 16.64 -25.29
C PRO A 233 -17.57 16.85 -26.11
N ALA A 234 -16.44 17.22 -25.49
CA ALA A 234 -15.17 17.41 -26.16
C ALA A 234 -14.50 16.10 -26.64
N ARG A 235 -14.99 14.96 -26.15
CA ARG A 235 -14.44 13.63 -26.44
C ARG A 235 -15.41 12.72 -27.22
N LEU A 236 -16.67 13.16 -27.39
CA LEU A 236 -17.65 12.41 -28.16
C LEU A 236 -17.42 12.59 -29.66
N HIS A 237 -17.50 11.50 -30.41
CA HIS A 237 -17.47 11.53 -31.90
C HIS A 237 -18.82 11.94 -32.47
N GLU A 238 -19.91 11.62 -31.78
CA GLU A 238 -21.31 11.91 -32.14
C GLU A 238 -22.06 12.50 -30.94
N ASN A 239 -23.25 13.04 -31.19
CA ASN A 239 -24.14 13.52 -30.13
C ASN A 239 -25.60 13.33 -30.52
N HIS A 240 -26.23 12.31 -29.93
CA HIS A 240 -27.62 11.95 -30.20
C HIS A 240 -28.60 12.52 -29.18
N GLY A 241 -28.11 13.31 -28.21
CA GLY A 241 -28.93 13.91 -27.16
C GLY A 241 -28.37 13.73 -25.74
N GLY A 242 -29.08 14.21 -24.74
CA GLY A 242 -28.61 14.26 -23.35
C GLY A 242 -28.33 12.88 -22.69
N TRP A 243 -28.78 11.79 -23.26
CA TRP A 243 -28.49 10.42 -22.81
C TRP A 243 -27.23 9.83 -23.44
N TYR A 244 -26.67 10.48 -24.48
CA TYR A 244 -25.60 9.92 -25.29
C TYR A 244 -24.28 9.84 -24.53
N HIS A 245 -23.58 8.76 -24.74
CA HIS A 245 -22.25 8.50 -24.22
C HIS A 245 -21.51 7.53 -25.13
N GLU A 246 -20.19 7.53 -25.06
CA GLU A 246 -19.37 6.63 -25.85
C GLU A 246 -18.39 5.86 -24.97
N MET A 247 -18.20 4.58 -25.30
CA MET A 247 -17.11 3.77 -24.76
C MET A 247 -15.85 3.98 -25.61
N GLN A 248 -14.91 4.78 -25.10
CA GLN A 248 -13.67 5.16 -25.80
C GLN A 248 -12.58 4.06 -25.71
N THR A 249 -12.61 3.27 -24.65
CA THR A 249 -11.66 2.18 -24.40
C THR A 249 -12.31 1.09 -23.56
N LEU A 250 -11.67 -0.08 -23.48
CA LEU A 250 -12.12 -1.13 -22.56
C LEU A 250 -11.76 -0.71 -21.12
N GLY A 251 -12.77 -0.40 -20.32
CA GLY A 251 -12.64 -0.08 -18.91
C GLY A 251 -13.33 -1.08 -18.01
N TYR A 252 -13.29 -0.81 -16.71
CA TYR A 252 -13.75 -1.72 -15.65
C TYR A 252 -14.83 -1.07 -14.77
N ASN A 253 -15.54 -1.85 -13.99
CA ASN A 253 -16.37 -1.32 -12.91
C ASN A 253 -15.57 -1.37 -11.59
N TYR A 254 -14.67 -0.40 -11.41
CA TYR A 254 -13.85 -0.27 -10.20
C TYR A 254 -14.25 0.94 -9.36
N ARG A 255 -15.50 1.38 -9.48
CA ARG A 255 -16.07 2.46 -8.69
C ARG A 255 -16.17 2.08 -7.21
N ILE A 256 -15.91 3.04 -6.35
CA ILE A 256 -16.25 3.00 -4.92
C ILE A 256 -17.61 3.66 -4.71
N THR A 257 -18.28 3.37 -3.61
CA THR A 257 -19.60 3.92 -3.26
C THR A 257 -19.48 5.22 -2.45
N ASP A 258 -20.55 6.03 -2.46
CA ASP A 258 -20.59 7.29 -1.69
C ASP A 258 -20.51 7.05 -0.19
N PHE A 259 -21.18 6.03 0.36
CA PHE A 259 -21.11 5.76 1.80
C PHE A 259 -19.72 5.25 2.24
N GLN A 260 -18.98 4.53 1.39
CA GLN A 260 -17.57 4.20 1.66
C GLN A 260 -16.69 5.45 1.62
N CYS A 261 -16.89 6.35 0.68
CA CYS A 261 -16.19 7.63 0.61
C CYS A 261 -16.51 8.54 1.79
N ALA A 262 -17.77 8.57 2.25
CA ALA A 262 -18.16 9.31 3.44
C ALA A 262 -17.45 8.79 4.70
N LEU A 263 -17.34 7.46 4.85
CA LEU A 263 -16.51 6.83 5.88
C LEU A 263 -15.04 7.24 5.73
N GLY A 264 -14.48 7.17 4.52
CA GLY A 264 -13.12 7.57 4.22
C GLY A 264 -12.81 9.02 4.61
N SER A 265 -13.71 9.97 4.26
CA SER A 265 -13.60 11.38 4.66
C SER A 265 -13.65 11.58 6.18
N SER A 266 -14.48 10.81 6.90
CA SER A 266 -14.51 10.84 8.36
C SER A 266 -13.20 10.32 8.97
N GLN A 267 -12.71 9.16 8.52
CA GLN A 267 -11.47 8.54 8.94
C GLN A 267 -10.25 9.45 8.68
N LEU A 268 -10.22 10.13 7.52
CA LEU A 268 -9.13 11.01 7.11
C LEU A 268 -8.89 12.16 8.09
N LYS A 269 -9.94 12.72 8.70
CA LYS A 269 -9.85 13.82 9.69
C LYS A 269 -9.00 13.46 10.91
N ARG A 270 -8.89 12.17 11.24
CA ARG A 270 -8.11 11.69 12.39
C ARG A 270 -6.90 10.82 12.00
N ALA A 271 -6.58 10.75 10.70
CA ALA A 271 -5.48 9.93 10.20
C ALA A 271 -4.13 10.30 10.82
N ASP A 272 -3.82 11.60 10.96
CA ASP A 272 -2.56 12.05 11.57
C ASP A 272 -2.49 11.71 13.08
N ALA A 273 -3.59 11.76 13.81
CA ALA A 273 -3.66 11.33 15.21
C ALA A 273 -3.44 9.81 15.35
N GLY A 274 -4.07 9.01 14.46
CA GLY A 274 -3.84 7.57 14.38
C GLY A 274 -2.39 7.22 14.06
N LEU A 275 -1.77 7.96 13.15
CA LEU A 275 -0.35 7.82 12.80
C LEU A 275 0.57 8.14 14.00
N ALA A 276 0.30 9.22 14.73
CA ALA A 276 1.06 9.57 15.92
C ALA A 276 0.97 8.46 16.99
N ARG A 277 -0.23 7.87 17.18
CA ARG A 277 -0.40 6.74 18.10
C ARG A 277 0.38 5.50 17.65
N ARG A 278 0.39 5.15 16.36
CA ARG A 278 1.19 4.03 15.83
C ARG A 278 2.69 4.24 16.09
N ARG A 279 3.20 5.45 15.89
CA ARG A 279 4.59 5.81 16.21
C ARG A 279 4.91 5.67 17.70
N ALA A 280 3.99 6.06 18.58
CA ALA A 280 4.16 5.89 20.03
C ALA A 280 4.19 4.38 20.42
N ILE A 281 3.33 3.55 19.82
CA ILE A 281 3.34 2.10 20.01
C ILE A 281 4.69 1.52 19.54
N ALA A 282 5.16 1.91 18.35
CA ALA A 282 6.43 1.44 17.81
C ALA A 282 7.60 1.80 18.71
N ALA A 283 7.70 3.06 19.15
CA ALA A 283 8.76 3.51 20.05
C ALA A 283 8.81 2.69 21.36
N ARG A 284 7.66 2.30 21.88
CA ARG A 284 7.58 1.45 23.06
C ARG A 284 8.06 0.02 22.81
N TYR A 285 7.73 -0.55 21.65
CA TYR A 285 8.27 -1.85 21.22
C TYR A 285 9.79 -1.78 21.00
N ASP A 286 10.29 -0.71 20.34
CA ASP A 286 11.73 -0.52 20.11
C ASP A 286 12.51 -0.47 21.43
N ALA A 287 11.98 0.25 22.42
CA ALA A 287 12.59 0.33 23.75
C ALA A 287 12.58 -1.03 24.47
N ALA A 288 11.50 -1.81 24.35
CA ALA A 288 11.36 -3.10 25.00
C ALA A 288 12.24 -4.19 24.37
N PHE A 289 12.40 -4.16 23.05
CA PHE A 289 13.17 -5.19 22.32
C PHE A 289 14.63 -4.83 22.09
N SER A 290 15.05 -3.63 22.50
CA SER A 290 16.47 -3.23 22.45
C SER A 290 17.33 -4.20 23.24
N GLY A 291 18.29 -4.86 22.56
CA GLY A 291 19.17 -5.86 23.15
C GLY A 291 18.50 -7.21 23.49
N SER A 292 17.25 -7.43 23.05
CA SER A 292 16.56 -8.71 23.20
C SER A 292 17.06 -9.75 22.15
N LYS A 293 16.46 -10.95 22.16
CA LYS A 293 16.80 -12.03 21.20
C LYS A 293 16.11 -11.85 19.85
N VAL A 294 15.11 -10.98 19.74
CA VAL A 294 14.44 -10.70 18.48
C VAL A 294 15.07 -9.49 17.81
N GLY A 295 15.27 -9.56 16.49
CA GLY A 295 15.69 -8.43 15.68
C GLY A 295 14.49 -7.56 15.29
N THR A 296 14.75 -6.33 14.87
CA THR A 296 13.76 -5.40 14.29
C THR A 296 14.26 -4.88 12.95
N LEU A 297 13.34 -4.43 12.09
CA LEU A 297 13.71 -3.79 10.84
C LEU A 297 14.18 -2.36 11.10
N GLN A 298 15.12 -1.89 10.28
CA GLN A 298 15.59 -0.52 10.31
C GLN A 298 14.63 0.40 9.53
N THR A 299 14.46 1.61 10.01
CA THR A 299 13.78 2.67 9.25
C THR A 299 14.75 3.27 8.24
N THR A 300 14.29 3.53 7.03
CA THR A 300 15.03 4.27 6.01
C THR A 300 15.53 5.60 6.59
N THR A 301 16.79 5.94 6.38
CA THR A 301 17.38 7.18 6.90
C THR A 301 16.60 8.39 6.39
N GLY A 302 16.19 9.26 7.30
CA GLY A 302 15.39 10.46 7.00
C GLY A 302 13.91 10.18 6.70
N ALA A 303 13.43 8.95 6.95
CA ALA A 303 12.03 8.62 6.76
C ALA A 303 11.20 8.76 8.04
N ASP A 304 9.97 9.21 7.87
CA ASP A 304 8.90 9.20 8.86
C ASP A 304 8.05 7.96 8.65
N HIS A 305 8.38 6.87 9.34
CA HIS A 305 7.70 5.59 9.21
C HIS A 305 6.21 5.69 9.60
N ALA A 306 5.32 5.09 8.79
CA ALA A 306 3.88 5.09 9.04
C ALA A 306 3.41 3.94 9.95
N TYR A 307 4.23 2.94 10.17
CA TYR A 307 3.96 1.79 11.04
C TYR A 307 2.60 1.13 10.80
N HIS A 308 2.36 0.72 9.55
CA HIS A 308 1.25 -0.20 9.28
C HIS A 308 1.47 -1.53 10.01
N LEU A 309 2.69 -2.03 9.95
CA LEU A 309 3.14 -3.22 10.67
C LEU A 309 4.30 -2.85 11.58
N TYR A 310 4.41 -3.56 12.70
CA TYR A 310 5.62 -3.64 13.49
C TYR A 310 6.18 -5.05 13.37
N VAL A 311 7.29 -5.20 12.68
CA VAL A 311 7.87 -6.51 12.33
C VAL A 311 9.06 -6.80 13.22
N ILE A 312 9.05 -7.98 13.83
CA ILE A 312 10.20 -8.55 14.52
C ILE A 312 10.77 -9.73 13.71
N LEU A 313 12.04 -10.02 13.92
CA LEU A 313 12.75 -11.16 13.33
C LEU A 313 13.13 -12.14 14.44
N SER A 314 12.58 -13.35 14.38
CA SER A 314 12.83 -14.40 15.37
C SER A 314 13.48 -15.61 14.70
N PRO A 315 14.61 -16.12 15.20
CA PRO A 315 15.22 -17.36 14.70
C PRO A 315 14.28 -18.58 14.81
N ASP A 316 13.43 -18.61 15.84
CA ASP A 316 12.34 -19.59 16.00
C ASP A 316 10.98 -18.93 15.78
N ARG A 317 10.76 -18.38 14.56
CA ARG A 317 9.51 -17.73 14.19
C ARG A 317 8.30 -18.62 14.41
N LYS A 318 8.41 -19.93 14.08
CA LYS A 318 7.28 -20.85 14.19
C LYS A 318 6.92 -21.11 15.66
N GLY A 319 7.90 -21.39 16.50
CA GLY A 319 7.67 -21.62 17.93
C GLY A 319 7.09 -20.37 18.60
N LEU A 320 7.63 -19.18 18.28
CA LEU A 320 7.09 -17.92 18.80
C LEU A 320 5.66 -17.64 18.31
N TYR A 321 5.38 -17.90 17.02
CA TYR A 321 4.03 -17.73 16.46
C TYR A 321 3.00 -18.60 17.18
N ASP A 322 3.31 -19.90 17.37
CA ASP A 322 2.41 -20.84 18.04
C ASP A 322 2.20 -20.45 19.50
N PHE A 323 3.28 -20.10 20.21
CA PHE A 323 3.23 -19.65 21.61
C PHE A 323 2.37 -18.39 21.80
N LEU A 324 2.57 -17.37 20.95
CA LEU A 324 1.78 -16.14 21.00
C LEU A 324 0.28 -16.42 20.74
N ARG A 325 -0.01 -17.32 19.79
CA ARG A 325 -1.38 -17.72 19.50
C ARG A 325 -2.07 -18.41 20.66
N GLU A 326 -1.38 -19.29 21.38
CA GLU A 326 -1.86 -19.91 22.62
C GLU A 326 -2.08 -18.88 23.74
N ALA A 327 -1.23 -17.86 23.78
CA ALA A 327 -1.37 -16.72 24.69
C ALA A 327 -2.52 -15.75 24.30
N GLY A 328 -3.19 -15.97 23.16
CA GLY A 328 -4.28 -15.10 22.68
C GLY A 328 -3.79 -13.88 21.88
N ILE A 329 -2.52 -13.86 21.44
CA ILE A 329 -1.94 -12.84 20.61
C ILE A 329 -1.87 -13.36 19.16
N PHE A 330 -2.60 -12.72 18.26
CA PHE A 330 -2.75 -13.14 16.87
C PHE A 330 -1.77 -12.37 15.96
N ALA A 331 -0.46 -12.59 16.19
CA ALA A 331 0.59 -12.12 15.29
C ALA A 331 0.43 -12.74 13.90
N GLN A 332 0.99 -12.10 12.86
CA GLN A 332 0.84 -12.52 11.46
C GLN A 332 2.18 -12.46 10.72
N VAL A 333 2.30 -13.21 9.62
CA VAL A 333 3.49 -13.23 8.77
C VAL A 333 3.24 -12.38 7.51
N HIS A 334 4.05 -11.35 7.29
CA HIS A 334 4.04 -10.48 6.12
C HIS A 334 5.42 -10.42 5.50
N TYR A 335 5.64 -11.05 4.31
CA TYR A 335 4.73 -11.92 3.55
C TYR A 335 5.46 -13.20 3.14
N ILE A 336 4.72 -14.21 2.70
CA ILE A 336 5.31 -15.29 1.91
C ILE A 336 5.84 -14.63 0.62
N PRO A 337 7.12 -14.83 0.25
CA PRO A 337 7.66 -14.19 -0.95
C PRO A 337 6.88 -14.57 -2.21
N CYS A 338 6.46 -13.59 -2.99
CA CYS A 338 5.57 -13.80 -4.14
C CYS A 338 6.10 -14.85 -5.12
N HIS A 339 7.40 -14.86 -5.41
CA HIS A 339 8.03 -15.79 -6.33
C HIS A 339 7.91 -17.27 -5.89
N THR A 340 7.71 -17.54 -4.59
CA THR A 340 7.56 -18.90 -4.06
C THR A 340 6.15 -19.46 -4.16
N HIS A 341 5.15 -18.63 -4.46
CA HIS A 341 3.78 -19.11 -4.65
C HIS A 341 3.66 -20.03 -5.88
N PRO A 342 2.82 -21.08 -5.84
CA PRO A 342 2.67 -22.02 -6.94
C PRO A 342 2.43 -21.37 -8.29
N TYR A 343 1.62 -20.28 -8.34
CA TYR A 343 1.36 -19.54 -9.57
C TYR A 343 2.65 -18.96 -10.19
N TYR A 344 3.47 -18.25 -9.40
CA TYR A 344 4.72 -17.67 -9.89
C TYR A 344 5.77 -18.74 -10.22
N ARG A 345 5.79 -19.83 -9.46
CA ARG A 345 6.65 -21.00 -9.76
C ARG A 345 6.27 -21.61 -11.12
N SER A 346 4.99 -21.66 -11.48
CA SER A 346 4.58 -22.13 -12.81
C SER A 346 5.02 -21.22 -13.96
N LEU A 347 5.42 -19.98 -13.65
CA LEU A 347 6.00 -19.02 -14.60
C LEU A 347 7.54 -19.07 -14.67
N GLY A 348 8.18 -20.00 -13.95
CA GLY A 348 9.63 -20.22 -13.99
C GLY A 348 10.40 -19.72 -12.77
N HIS A 349 9.78 -19.01 -11.83
CA HIS A 349 10.43 -18.63 -10.58
C HIS A 349 10.69 -19.84 -9.68
N GLN A 350 11.79 -19.81 -8.93
CA GLN A 350 12.20 -20.93 -8.07
C GLN A 350 12.55 -20.44 -6.65
N PRO A 351 12.39 -21.31 -5.62
CA PRO A 351 13.04 -21.09 -4.34
C PRO A 351 14.56 -20.95 -4.53
N GLY A 352 15.15 -19.96 -3.86
CA GLY A 352 16.57 -19.61 -4.01
C GLY A 352 16.84 -18.44 -4.96
N ASP A 353 15.86 -18.01 -5.78
CA ASP A 353 16.02 -16.86 -6.69
C ASP A 353 16.24 -15.54 -5.92
N HIS A 354 15.63 -15.40 -4.73
CA HIS A 354 15.69 -14.20 -3.91
C HIS A 354 16.04 -14.53 -2.46
N PRO A 355 17.31 -14.87 -2.17
CA PRO A 355 17.73 -15.44 -0.89
C PRO A 355 17.56 -14.49 0.30
N ARG A 356 17.64 -13.16 0.11
CA ARG A 356 17.40 -12.19 1.20
C ARG A 356 15.93 -12.15 1.58
N SER A 357 15.03 -12.16 0.61
CA SER A 357 13.57 -12.24 0.83
C SER A 357 13.18 -13.54 1.53
N GLU A 358 13.78 -14.65 1.15
CA GLU A 358 13.51 -15.96 1.76
C GLU A 358 14.04 -16.03 3.19
N ALA A 359 15.25 -15.49 3.45
CA ALA A 359 15.83 -15.38 4.78
C ALA A 359 14.96 -14.48 5.69
N TYR A 360 14.51 -13.33 5.19
CA TYR A 360 13.55 -12.47 5.89
C TYR A 360 12.26 -13.24 6.23
N TYR A 361 11.64 -13.89 5.26
CA TYR A 361 10.40 -14.65 5.45
C TYR A 361 10.54 -15.75 6.51
N SER A 362 11.68 -16.39 6.58
CA SER A 362 11.90 -17.46 7.57
C SER A 362 11.83 -16.98 9.03
N GLN A 363 12.01 -15.69 9.27
CA GLN A 363 12.14 -15.09 10.59
C GLN A 363 11.05 -14.06 10.95
N CYS A 364 10.40 -13.44 9.95
CA CYS A 364 9.51 -12.30 10.17
C CYS A 364 8.22 -12.66 10.88
N LEU A 365 7.80 -11.79 11.81
CA LEU A 365 6.53 -11.86 12.52
C LEU A 365 6.04 -10.45 12.84
N SER A 366 4.82 -10.12 12.42
CA SER A 366 4.19 -8.82 12.67
C SER A 366 3.40 -8.86 13.97
N LEU A 367 3.75 -7.99 14.90
CA LEU A 367 3.09 -7.85 16.19
C LEU A 367 1.84 -6.94 16.09
N PRO A 368 0.95 -6.97 17.08
CA PRO A 368 -0.20 -6.07 17.17
C PRO A 368 0.18 -4.60 17.00
N MET A 369 -0.43 -3.93 15.98
CA MET A 369 -0.14 -2.53 15.63
C MET A 369 -1.40 -1.84 15.09
N TYR A 370 -2.16 -1.19 15.98
CA TYR A 370 -3.35 -0.41 15.64
C TYR A 370 -3.62 0.67 16.70
N PRO A 371 -4.26 1.81 16.35
CA PRO A 371 -4.37 2.96 17.26
C PRO A 371 -5.06 2.67 18.60
N THR A 372 -6.03 1.74 18.61
CA THR A 372 -6.79 1.38 19.82
C THR A 372 -6.14 0.28 20.67
N LEU A 373 -4.91 -0.14 20.35
CA LEU A 373 -4.14 -1.06 21.21
C LEU A 373 -3.85 -0.35 22.54
N THR A 374 -4.33 -0.92 23.65
CA THR A 374 -4.11 -0.35 24.98
C THR A 374 -2.68 -0.57 25.46
N GLU A 375 -2.28 0.17 26.49
CA GLU A 375 -0.94 0.01 27.08
C GLU A 375 -0.80 -1.34 27.76
N GLU A 376 -1.86 -1.80 28.44
CA GLU A 376 -1.91 -3.11 29.09
C GLU A 376 -1.83 -4.25 28.07
N GLU A 377 -2.53 -4.14 26.94
CA GLU A 377 -2.42 -5.12 25.85
C GLU A 377 -1.00 -5.12 25.27
N GLN A 378 -0.40 -3.95 25.06
CA GLN A 378 0.95 -3.83 24.56
C GLN A 378 1.98 -4.41 25.55
N ASP A 379 1.83 -4.15 26.87
CA ASP A 379 2.68 -4.74 27.92
C ASP A 379 2.60 -6.25 27.90
N TYR A 380 1.38 -6.79 27.75
CA TYR A 380 1.19 -8.23 27.65
C TYR A 380 1.89 -8.82 26.41
N VAL A 381 1.79 -8.14 25.26
CA VAL A 381 2.53 -8.56 24.04
C VAL A 381 4.04 -8.56 24.29
N ILE A 382 4.56 -7.48 24.88
CA ILE A 382 6.00 -7.33 25.18
C ILE A 382 6.48 -8.45 26.14
N GLU A 383 5.71 -8.77 27.17
CA GLU A 383 6.06 -9.84 28.11
C GLU A 383 6.13 -11.22 27.43
N LYS A 384 5.32 -11.45 26.37
CA LYS A 384 5.24 -12.73 25.69
C LYS A 384 6.19 -12.90 24.51
N VAL A 385 6.78 -11.83 24.02
CA VAL A 385 7.84 -11.86 23.00
C VAL A 385 9.20 -11.98 23.65
#